data_11fb50660bfbfcb9563560301a001859
#
_entry.id   11fb50660bfbfcb9563560301a001859
#
_cell.length_a   1.000
_cell.length_b   1.000
_cell.length_c   1.000
_cell.angle_alpha   90.00
_cell.angle_beta   90.00
_cell.angle_gamma   90.00
#
_symmetry.space_group_name_H-M   'P 1'
#
loop_
_entity.id
_entity.type
_entity.pdbx_description
1 polymer ?
#
loop_
_entity_poly.entity_id
_entity_poly.type
_entity_poly.pdbx_seq_one_letter_code
_entity_poly.pdbx_strand_id
1 'polypeptide(L)'
;MRTVPELLAANLHDVFGNRDAAARRAAIDEIYAEDVVFTDPEGVTRGRDALEEKARRLLDRVPPEFVFAEDGPRYASAGRGALAWAFGPEGAPAVRGLDVISVTDGRIAEIVTLFAAT
;
A
#
# COMPACT_ATOMS: atom_id res chain seq x y z
N MET A 1 15.75 2.66 -11.17
CA MET A 1 14.27 2.73 -11.17
C MET A 1 13.72 1.44 -10.56
N ARG A 2 12.71 1.54 -9.70
CA ARG A 2 12.10 0.35 -9.11
C ARG A 2 11.25 -0.39 -10.12
N THR A 3 11.25 -1.72 -10.03
CA THR A 3 10.37 -2.58 -10.83
C THR A 3 8.95 -2.55 -10.25
N VAL A 4 7.97 -3.04 -11.00
CA VAL A 4 6.59 -3.15 -10.50
C VAL A 4 6.52 -4.02 -9.23
N PRO A 5 7.15 -5.20 -9.16
CA PRO A 5 7.17 -5.97 -7.91
C PRO A 5 7.79 -5.22 -6.73
N GLU A 6 8.86 -4.45 -6.97
CA GLU A 6 9.47 -3.64 -5.92
C GLU A 6 8.54 -2.53 -5.43
N LEU A 7 7.78 -1.92 -6.35
CA LEU A 7 6.80 -0.89 -5.99
C LEU A 7 5.63 -1.47 -5.19
N LEU A 8 5.17 -2.67 -5.53
CA LEU A 8 4.15 -3.37 -4.75
C LEU A 8 4.62 -3.59 -3.30
N ALA A 9 5.84 -4.06 -3.14
CA ALA A 9 6.41 -4.31 -1.82
C ALA A 9 6.61 -3.01 -1.04
N ALA A 10 7.12 -1.96 -1.70
CA ALA A 10 7.35 -0.67 -1.07
C ALA A 10 6.03 -0.02 -0.60
N ASN A 11 4.98 -0.10 -1.41
CA ASN A 11 3.65 0.38 -1.02
C ASN A 11 3.17 -0.30 0.26
N LEU A 12 3.36 -1.60 0.38
CA LEU A 12 2.90 -2.37 1.53
C LEU A 12 3.79 -2.14 2.76
N HIS A 13 5.10 -2.31 2.61
CA HIS A 13 6.03 -2.34 3.75
C HIS A 13 6.58 -0.97 4.14
N ASP A 14 6.82 -0.10 3.17
CA ASP A 14 7.47 1.19 3.44
C ASP A 14 6.47 2.32 3.67
N VAL A 15 5.21 2.12 3.32
CA VAL A 15 4.15 3.11 3.50
C VAL A 15 3.10 2.62 4.49
N PHE A 16 2.24 1.68 4.10
CA PHE A 16 1.13 1.25 4.95
C PHE A 16 1.59 0.44 6.17
N GLY A 17 2.67 -0.28 6.05
CA GLY A 17 3.25 -1.05 7.15
C GLY A 17 4.34 -0.33 7.94
N ASN A 18 4.63 0.92 7.63
CA ASN A 18 5.74 1.65 8.23
C ASN A 18 5.24 2.67 9.26
N ARG A 19 5.55 2.43 10.53
CA ARG A 19 5.11 3.29 11.64
C ARG A 19 6.04 4.49 11.86
N ASP A 20 7.19 4.55 11.20
CA ASP A 20 8.10 5.69 11.23
C ASP A 20 7.59 6.76 10.26
N ALA A 21 7.05 7.86 10.78
CA ALA A 21 6.43 8.89 9.97
C ALA A 21 7.39 9.54 8.97
N ALA A 22 8.62 9.79 9.37
CA ALA A 22 9.61 10.43 8.49
C ALA A 22 10.03 9.48 7.36
N ALA A 23 10.31 8.22 7.68
CA ALA A 23 10.67 7.22 6.67
C ALA A 23 9.50 6.93 5.73
N ARG A 24 8.27 6.90 6.26
CA ARG A 24 7.06 6.71 5.46
C ARG A 24 6.89 7.87 4.47
N ARG A 25 7.06 9.11 4.92
CA ARG A 25 6.95 10.28 4.02
C ARG A 25 7.99 10.24 2.91
N ALA A 26 9.23 9.89 3.25
CA ALA A 26 10.29 9.75 2.25
C ALA A 26 9.93 8.70 1.19
N ALA A 27 9.39 7.55 1.61
CA ALA A 27 8.95 6.52 0.68
C ALA A 27 7.81 7.01 -0.21
N ILE A 28 6.83 7.71 0.36
CA ILE A 28 5.70 8.28 -0.40
C ILE A 28 6.19 9.20 -1.51
N ASP A 29 7.12 10.10 -1.20
CA ASP A 29 7.65 11.04 -2.17
C ASP A 29 8.46 10.35 -3.28
N GLU A 30 8.98 9.17 -3.00
CA GLU A 30 9.79 8.41 -3.94
C GLU A 30 8.98 7.50 -4.87
N ILE A 31 7.97 6.82 -4.35
CA ILE A 31 7.29 5.76 -5.10
C ILE A 31 5.98 6.19 -5.77
N TYR A 32 5.33 7.25 -5.30
CA TYR A 32 4.04 7.68 -5.87
C TYR A 32 4.19 8.90 -6.78
N ALA A 33 3.35 8.96 -7.81
CA ALA A 33 3.15 10.18 -8.57
C ALA A 33 2.53 11.24 -7.66
N GLU A 34 2.75 12.52 -7.97
CA GLU A 34 2.18 13.64 -7.18
C GLU A 34 0.66 13.57 -7.11
N ASP A 35 0.03 13.16 -8.21
CA ASP A 35 -1.42 13.08 -8.34
C ASP A 35 -1.94 11.66 -8.15
N VAL A 36 -1.24 10.83 -7.38
CA VAL A 36 -1.63 9.44 -7.13
C VAL A 36 -3.09 9.34 -6.67
N VAL A 37 -3.80 8.34 -7.18
CA VAL A 37 -5.18 8.05 -6.80
C VAL A 37 -5.23 6.72 -6.07
N PHE A 38 -5.80 6.74 -4.88
CA PHE A 38 -5.96 5.55 -4.04
C PHE A 38 -7.45 5.30 -3.85
N THR A 39 -7.92 4.14 -4.28
CA THR A 39 -9.32 3.73 -4.16
C THR A 39 -9.41 2.49 -3.27
N ASP A 40 -10.24 2.56 -2.24
CA ASP A 40 -10.52 1.43 -1.37
C ASP A 40 -12.02 1.40 -1.03
N PRO A 41 -12.50 0.46 -0.18
CA PRO A 41 -13.92 0.41 0.16
C PRO A 41 -14.49 1.68 0.80
N GLU A 42 -13.65 2.52 1.39
CA GLU A 42 -14.08 3.79 1.99
C GLU A 42 -14.24 4.93 0.98
N GLY A 43 -13.69 4.78 -0.22
CA GLY A 43 -13.78 5.79 -1.27
C GLY A 43 -12.45 6.08 -1.94
N VAL A 44 -12.33 7.31 -2.46
CA VAL A 44 -11.19 7.75 -3.25
C VAL A 44 -10.37 8.79 -2.51
N THR A 45 -9.05 8.58 -2.47
CA THR A 45 -8.08 9.51 -1.87
C THR A 45 -7.14 9.97 -2.98
N ARG A 46 -6.91 11.27 -3.09
CA ARG A 46 -6.08 11.84 -4.15
C ARG A 46 -4.90 12.61 -3.58
N GLY A 47 -3.71 12.35 -4.14
CA GLY A 47 -2.48 13.05 -3.82
C GLY A 47 -1.71 12.44 -2.66
N ARG A 48 -0.43 12.79 -2.58
CA ARG A 48 0.51 12.22 -1.60
C ARG A 48 0.16 12.58 -0.16
N ASP A 49 -0.26 13.84 0.07
CA ASP A 49 -0.56 14.28 1.44
C ASP A 49 -1.77 13.54 2.00
N ALA A 50 -2.82 13.39 1.20
CA ALA A 50 -4.03 12.68 1.62
C ALA A 50 -3.75 11.19 1.81
N LEU A 51 -2.89 10.60 0.98
CA LEU A 51 -2.49 9.21 1.11
C LEU A 51 -1.69 8.97 2.40
N GLU A 52 -0.77 9.88 2.71
CA GLU A 52 -0.02 9.80 3.97
C GLU A 52 -0.96 9.90 5.18
N GLU A 53 -1.90 10.82 5.16
CA GLU A 53 -2.89 10.98 6.22
C GLU A 53 -3.70 9.70 6.42
N LYS A 54 -4.07 9.04 5.31
CA LYS A 54 -4.80 7.78 5.37
C LYS A 54 -3.97 6.67 6.01
N ALA A 55 -2.71 6.54 5.62
CA ALA A 55 -1.80 5.54 6.20
C ALA A 55 -1.58 5.80 7.70
N ARG A 56 -1.37 7.05 8.07
CA ARG A 56 -1.20 7.45 9.47
C ARG A 56 -2.42 7.08 10.31
N ARG A 57 -3.61 7.43 9.83
CA ARG A 57 -4.86 7.13 10.55
C ARG A 57 -5.08 5.62 10.70
N LEU A 58 -4.78 4.86 9.68
CA LEU A 58 -4.89 3.40 9.75
C LEU A 58 -3.99 2.84 10.85
N LEU A 59 -2.72 3.23 10.87
CA LEU A 59 -1.76 2.72 11.84
C LEU A 59 -2.04 3.21 13.27
N ASP A 60 -2.59 4.43 13.42
CA ASP A 60 -2.96 4.96 14.73
C ASP A 60 -4.18 4.26 15.34
N ARG A 61 -5.03 3.65 14.52
CA ARG A 61 -6.27 2.99 14.99
C ARG A 61 -6.08 1.55 15.44
N VAL A 62 -4.94 0.94 15.14
CA VAL A 62 -4.71 -0.48 15.39
C VAL A 62 -3.61 -0.68 16.42
N PRO A 63 -3.63 -1.81 17.15
CA PRO A 63 -2.56 -2.13 18.10
C PRO A 63 -1.20 -2.23 17.40
N PRO A 64 -0.09 -1.96 18.14
CA PRO A 64 1.25 -2.01 17.54
C PRO A 64 1.65 -3.37 16.99
N GLU A 65 1.06 -4.46 17.47
CA GLU A 65 1.33 -5.81 16.98
C GLU A 65 0.70 -6.10 15.62
N PHE A 66 -0.15 -5.21 15.09
CA PHE A 66 -0.68 -5.36 13.74
C PHE A 66 0.43 -5.07 12.72
N VAL A 67 0.68 -6.04 11.86
CA VAL A 67 1.69 -5.95 10.81
C VAL A 67 1.10 -6.40 9.48
N PHE A 68 1.61 -5.83 8.39
CA PHE A 68 1.29 -6.29 7.04
C PHE A 68 2.24 -7.40 6.65
N ALA A 69 1.72 -8.44 6.04
CA ALA A 69 2.50 -9.52 5.45
C ALA A 69 2.03 -9.75 4.02
N GLU A 70 2.95 -10.10 3.14
CA GLU A 70 2.59 -10.52 1.79
C GLU A 70 1.92 -11.89 1.88
N ASP A 71 0.80 -12.04 1.17
CA ASP A 71 -0.04 -13.24 1.26
C ASP A 71 -0.12 -13.95 -0.09
N GLY A 72 1.00 -14.05 -0.77
CA GLY A 72 1.12 -14.71 -2.05
C GLY A 72 2.20 -14.08 -2.92
N PRO A 73 2.34 -14.52 -4.16
CA PRO A 73 3.35 -13.98 -5.07
C PRO A 73 3.01 -12.55 -5.50
N ARG A 74 4.04 -11.83 -5.93
CA ARG A 74 3.88 -10.51 -6.53
C ARG A 74 3.63 -10.69 -8.01
N TYR A 75 2.44 -10.33 -8.48
CA TYR A 75 2.09 -10.41 -9.90
C TYR A 75 2.43 -9.09 -10.58
N ALA A 76 3.03 -9.17 -11.77
CA ALA A 76 3.43 -7.97 -12.48
C ALA A 76 3.42 -8.18 -14.00
N SER A 77 3.06 -7.13 -14.69
CA SER A 77 3.23 -7.00 -16.14
C SER A 77 3.71 -5.59 -16.43
N ALA A 78 3.80 -5.19 -17.68
CA ALA A 78 4.23 -3.83 -18.01
C ALA A 78 3.24 -2.80 -17.45
N GLY A 79 3.70 -2.01 -16.48
CA GLY A 79 2.92 -0.91 -15.92
C GLY A 79 1.80 -1.30 -14.98
N ARG A 80 1.66 -2.57 -14.60
CA ARG A 80 0.58 -2.99 -13.69
C ARG A 80 1.01 -4.18 -12.83
N GLY A 81 0.51 -4.24 -11.59
CA GLY A 81 0.81 -5.35 -10.71
C GLY A 81 -0.22 -5.55 -9.63
N ALA A 82 -0.14 -6.68 -8.95
CA ALA A 82 -1.05 -7.02 -7.86
C ALA A 82 -0.32 -7.81 -6.78
N LEU A 83 -0.71 -7.56 -5.53
CA LEU A 83 -0.14 -8.24 -4.37
C LEU A 83 -1.22 -8.44 -3.32
N ALA A 84 -1.47 -9.69 -2.95
CA ALA A 84 -2.34 -10.00 -1.82
C ALA A 84 -1.57 -9.78 -0.51
N TRP A 85 -2.30 -9.32 0.51
CA TRP A 85 -1.71 -9.04 1.82
C TRP A 85 -2.63 -9.50 2.95
N ALA A 86 -2.03 -9.70 4.11
CA ALA A 86 -2.73 -9.96 5.36
C ALA A 86 -2.31 -8.90 6.37
N PHE A 87 -3.22 -8.47 7.23
CA PHE A 87 -2.99 -7.43 8.23
C PHE A 87 -3.57 -7.86 9.56
N GLY A 88 -2.76 -7.80 10.59
CA GLY A 88 -3.14 -8.21 11.93
C GLY A 88 -1.92 -8.66 12.72
N PRO A 89 -2.13 -9.30 13.88
CA PRO A 89 -1.02 -9.91 14.60
C PRO A 89 -0.33 -10.96 13.74
N GLU A 90 0.97 -11.10 13.88
CA GLU A 90 1.73 -12.08 13.13
C GLU A 90 1.16 -13.49 13.36
N GLY A 91 0.88 -14.20 12.25
CA GLY A 91 0.30 -15.54 12.30
C GLY A 91 -1.19 -15.60 12.61
N ALA A 92 -1.84 -14.44 12.88
CA ALA A 92 -3.27 -14.37 13.19
C ALA A 92 -3.90 -13.13 12.53
N PRO A 93 -3.92 -13.08 11.19
CA PRO A 93 -4.41 -11.89 10.48
C PRO A 93 -5.88 -11.61 10.75
N ALA A 94 -6.20 -10.33 10.94
CA ALA A 94 -7.57 -9.86 11.15
C ALA A 94 -8.25 -9.49 9.84
N VAL A 95 -7.48 -9.04 8.85
CA VAL A 95 -7.98 -8.58 7.55
C VAL A 95 -7.08 -9.11 6.45
N ARG A 96 -7.68 -9.46 5.32
CA ARG A 96 -6.94 -9.80 4.10
C ARG A 96 -7.44 -8.95 2.94
N GLY A 97 -6.53 -8.66 2.02
CA GLY A 97 -6.87 -7.85 0.87
C GLY A 97 -5.92 -8.04 -0.28
N LEU A 98 -6.15 -7.24 -1.30
CA LEU A 98 -5.37 -7.25 -2.53
C LEU A 98 -5.15 -5.81 -2.99
N ASP A 99 -3.90 -5.45 -3.27
CA ASP A 99 -3.56 -4.18 -3.89
C ASP A 99 -3.29 -4.40 -5.36
N VAL A 100 -3.91 -3.56 -6.20
CA VAL A 100 -3.63 -3.51 -7.64
C VAL A 100 -3.07 -2.13 -7.94
N ILE A 101 -1.89 -2.08 -8.57
CA ILE A 101 -1.25 -0.80 -8.88
C ILE A 101 -1.12 -0.60 -10.38
N SER A 102 -1.19 0.67 -10.78
CA SER A 102 -0.82 1.13 -12.13
C SER A 102 0.41 2.01 -11.99
N VAL A 103 1.41 1.78 -12.84
CA VAL A 103 2.69 2.47 -12.78
C VAL A 103 2.89 3.27 -14.07
N THR A 104 3.25 4.53 -13.92
CA THR A 104 3.56 5.45 -15.03
C THR A 104 4.87 6.16 -14.69
N ASP A 105 5.80 6.16 -15.63
CA ASP A 105 7.11 6.82 -15.47
C ASP A 105 7.85 6.38 -14.20
N GLY A 106 7.75 5.09 -13.88
CA GLY A 106 8.46 4.50 -12.74
C GLY A 106 7.85 4.78 -11.39
N ARG A 107 6.64 5.37 -11.33
CA ARG A 107 5.95 5.69 -10.09
C ARG A 107 4.54 5.16 -10.10
N ILE A 108 4.02 4.86 -8.91
CA ILE A 108 2.64 4.40 -8.77
C ILE A 108 1.71 5.59 -9.02
N ALA A 109 0.88 5.48 -10.06
CA ALA A 109 -0.11 6.51 -10.41
C ALA A 109 -1.48 6.20 -9.79
N GLU A 110 -1.79 4.92 -9.61
CA GLU A 110 -3.08 4.50 -9.06
C GLU A 110 -2.91 3.22 -8.25
N ILE A 111 -3.65 3.15 -7.14
CA ILE A 111 -3.78 1.95 -6.33
C ILE A 111 -5.26 1.67 -6.14
N VAL A 112 -5.66 0.42 -6.36
CA VAL A 112 -6.99 -0.06 -5.98
C VAL A 112 -6.80 -1.14 -4.94
N THR A 113 -7.37 -0.94 -3.76
CA THR A 113 -7.32 -1.91 -2.67
C THR A 113 -8.68 -2.57 -2.52
N LEU A 114 -8.67 -3.88 -2.58
CA LEU A 114 -9.86 -4.72 -2.40
C LEU A 114 -9.69 -5.52 -1.11
N PHE A 115 -10.77 -5.66 -0.36
CA PHE A 115 -10.75 -6.50 0.84
C PHE A 115 -11.33 -7.86 0.50
N ALA A 116 -10.76 -8.91 1.12
CA ALA A 116 -11.29 -10.25 0.95
C ALA A 116 -12.72 -10.30 1.50
N ALA A 117 -13.62 -10.90 0.74
CA ALA A 117 -14.99 -11.11 1.18
C ALA A 117 -15.04 -12.21 2.24
N THR A 118 -15.89 -12.04 3.22
CA THR A 118 -16.07 -13.02 4.30
C THR A 118 -17.25 -13.96 4.03
#